data_baaf185d9f62b05806bf2c9aca8ca317
#
_entry.id   baaf185d9f62b05806bf2c9aca8ca317
#
_cell.length_a   1.000
_cell.length_b   1.000
_cell.length_c   1.000
_cell.angle_alpha   90.00
_cell.angle_beta   90.00
_cell.angle_gamma   90.00
#
_symmetry.space_group_name_H-M   'P 1'
#
loop_
_entity.id
_entity.type
_entity.pdbx_description
1 polymer ?
#
loop_
_entity_poly.entity_id
_entity_poly.type
_entity_poly.pdbx_seq_one_letter_code
_entity_poly.pdbx_strand_id
1 'polypeptide(L)'
;MENERDDRLPPLPTAEDIPTFLQGDEWYGEDVTPYVLDFTKPYERPKYTLRWNDIGFAPLGGIQAITGQAGNGKTMAIAQFIAAILGGEFGGLQYGLAEEIPNPKVLYIDTEMEEANTIAMKNRVLTMTNRIVGQKYDDFVVVMLREAINTKNTSSAVLRWRLTLKALYEFKPTVAFIDGLLDVVNDFNSNTECQEIIYKCMQAATHYGISLWCLVHQNPGADKLVGHLGSMLERKVTDIFVTKKEKNDITGEASFKVHQMKARGRDVPDWQFRIMPVAGWGVPEQLTVQPKKNDDPETIKAWLEQGRYDIEWPATKEKIKSIFKNRGGQTHKPSQDDDMTVALNRRFIIEQPADTRTKGQKYIKYILNPAEFPDDHPLGEPSDEVPF
;
A
#
# COMPACT_ATOMS: atom_id res chain seq x y z
N MET A 1 17.71 -43.89 -20.51
CA MET A 1 16.31 -43.69 -20.07
C MET A 1 15.71 -42.72 -21.05
N GLU A 2 14.94 -43.23 -22.01
CA GLU A 2 14.18 -42.44 -22.96
C GLU A 2 13.11 -41.67 -22.18
N ASN A 3 13.07 -40.35 -22.30
CA ASN A 3 12.00 -39.54 -21.78
C ASN A 3 10.71 -39.95 -22.51
N GLU A 4 9.82 -40.66 -21.83
CA GLU A 4 8.45 -40.83 -22.29
C GLU A 4 7.82 -39.43 -22.34
N ARG A 5 7.60 -38.92 -23.55
CA ARG A 5 6.80 -37.71 -23.76
C ARG A 5 5.41 -37.99 -23.25
N ASP A 6 4.93 -37.07 -22.40
CA ASP A 6 3.53 -37.08 -21.96
C ASP A 6 2.64 -36.77 -23.18
N ASP A 7 2.07 -37.78 -23.79
CA ASP A 7 1.22 -37.69 -24.99
C ASP A 7 -0.09 -36.88 -24.78
N ARG A 8 -0.30 -36.37 -23.56
CA ARG A 8 -1.44 -35.50 -23.23
C ARG A 8 -1.17 -34.02 -23.50
N LEU A 9 0.06 -33.63 -23.72
CA LEU A 9 0.40 -32.27 -24.10
C LEU A 9 0.40 -32.13 -25.63
N PRO A 10 -0.20 -31.04 -26.14
CA PRO A 10 -0.10 -30.75 -27.57
C PRO A 10 1.38 -30.62 -27.97
N PRO A 11 1.76 -31.02 -29.17
CA PRO A 11 3.12 -30.84 -29.66
C PRO A 11 3.49 -29.34 -29.56
N LEU A 12 4.74 -29.07 -29.21
CA LEU A 12 5.25 -27.69 -29.21
C LEU A 12 5.07 -27.10 -30.62
N PRO A 13 4.63 -25.87 -30.77
CA PRO A 13 4.46 -25.20 -32.03
C PRO A 13 5.79 -25.21 -32.80
N THR A 14 5.72 -25.56 -34.08
CA THR A 14 6.85 -25.48 -35.00
C THR A 14 6.98 -24.05 -35.53
N ALA A 15 8.09 -23.73 -36.22
CA ALA A 15 8.26 -22.42 -36.85
C ALA A 15 7.11 -22.07 -37.83
N GLU A 16 6.46 -23.12 -38.43
CA GLU A 16 5.32 -22.97 -39.34
C GLU A 16 4.01 -22.63 -38.59
N ASP A 17 3.92 -22.97 -37.33
CA ASP A 17 2.76 -22.68 -36.49
C ASP A 17 2.77 -21.24 -35.92
N ILE A 18 3.87 -20.50 -36.11
CA ILE A 18 4.00 -19.14 -35.63
C ILE A 18 3.13 -18.21 -36.50
N PRO A 19 2.22 -17.44 -35.92
CA PRO A 19 1.39 -16.51 -36.68
C PRO A 19 2.23 -15.60 -37.57
N THR A 20 1.77 -15.39 -38.80
CA THR A 20 2.51 -14.63 -39.83
C THR A 20 2.88 -13.20 -39.39
N PHE A 21 2.09 -12.58 -38.49
CA PHE A 21 2.40 -11.25 -37.95
C PHE A 21 3.59 -11.23 -36.97
N LEU A 22 4.00 -12.41 -36.49
CA LEU A 22 5.20 -12.56 -35.64
C LEU A 22 6.42 -13.00 -36.49
N GLN A 23 6.21 -13.42 -37.74
CA GLN A 23 7.27 -13.80 -38.64
C GLN A 23 7.88 -12.52 -39.25
N GLY A 24 9.10 -12.23 -38.91
CA GLY A 24 9.82 -11.07 -39.43
C GLY A 24 10.24 -10.07 -38.39
N ASP A 25 9.78 -10.20 -37.15
CA ASP A 25 10.29 -9.42 -36.07
C ASP A 25 11.58 -10.05 -35.50
N GLU A 26 12.55 -9.20 -35.13
CA GLU A 26 13.87 -9.63 -34.61
C GLU A 26 13.78 -10.45 -33.30
N TRP A 27 12.59 -10.53 -32.67
CA TRP A 27 12.34 -11.27 -31.42
C TRP A 27 12.66 -12.78 -31.54
N TYR A 28 12.69 -13.32 -32.73
CA TYR A 28 12.95 -14.75 -32.95
C TYR A 28 14.35 -15.19 -32.48
N GLY A 29 15.27 -14.26 -32.30
CA GLY A 29 16.60 -14.51 -31.75
C GLY A 29 16.70 -14.28 -30.24
N GLU A 30 15.62 -13.81 -29.59
CA GLU A 30 15.64 -13.51 -28.17
C GLU A 30 15.60 -14.78 -27.32
N ASP A 31 16.49 -14.87 -26.35
CA ASP A 31 16.56 -15.99 -25.42
C ASP A 31 15.59 -15.78 -24.24
N VAL A 32 14.59 -16.64 -24.11
CA VAL A 32 13.63 -16.64 -23.00
C VAL A 32 14.15 -17.34 -21.75
N THR A 33 15.23 -18.12 -21.86
CA THR A 33 15.77 -18.95 -20.77
C THR A 33 16.05 -18.16 -19.49
N PRO A 34 16.61 -16.92 -19.53
CA PRO A 34 16.83 -16.13 -18.34
C PRO A 34 15.55 -15.74 -17.58
N TYR A 35 14.39 -15.84 -18.21
CA TYR A 35 13.09 -15.44 -17.68
C TYR A 35 12.25 -16.63 -17.21
N VAL A 36 12.73 -17.87 -17.43
CA VAL A 36 12.04 -19.09 -16.99
C VAL A 36 12.12 -19.18 -15.48
N LEU A 37 10.96 -19.33 -14.83
CA LEU A 37 10.90 -19.53 -13.39
C LEU A 37 11.54 -20.88 -13.01
N ASP A 38 12.50 -20.82 -12.12
CA ASP A 38 13.09 -22.02 -11.52
C ASP A 38 12.13 -22.58 -10.45
N PHE A 39 11.45 -23.68 -10.78
CA PHE A 39 10.50 -24.35 -9.91
C PHE A 39 11.15 -24.99 -8.67
N THR A 40 12.47 -25.12 -8.64
CA THR A 40 13.18 -25.65 -7.46
C THR A 40 13.39 -24.61 -6.38
N LYS A 41 13.21 -23.32 -6.68
CA LYS A 41 13.32 -22.24 -5.69
C LYS A 41 12.19 -22.33 -4.68
N PRO A 42 12.51 -22.37 -3.37
CA PRO A 42 11.49 -22.32 -2.33
C PRO A 42 10.74 -20.98 -2.37
N TYR A 43 9.49 -21.00 -1.97
CA TYR A 43 8.74 -19.76 -1.76
C TYR A 43 9.32 -18.97 -0.59
N GLU A 44 9.78 -17.78 -0.87
CA GLU A 44 10.17 -16.81 0.16
C GLU A 44 9.07 -15.76 0.34
N ARG A 45 8.71 -15.48 1.58
CA ARG A 45 7.75 -14.42 1.87
C ARG A 45 8.32 -13.07 1.45
N PRO A 46 7.51 -12.17 0.86
CA PRO A 46 7.95 -10.82 0.59
C PRO A 46 8.43 -10.13 1.87
N LYS A 47 9.58 -9.48 1.80
CA LYS A 47 10.13 -8.68 2.89
C LYS A 47 9.59 -7.26 2.78
N TYR A 48 8.80 -6.85 3.76
CA TYR A 48 8.15 -5.55 3.79
C TYR A 48 8.99 -4.53 4.56
N THR A 49 9.19 -3.34 4.01
CA THR A 49 9.95 -2.26 4.66
C THR A 49 9.13 -1.52 5.71
N LEU A 50 7.84 -1.55 5.57
CA LEU A 50 6.90 -0.94 6.51
C LEU A 50 5.83 -1.94 6.92
N ARG A 51 5.30 -1.75 8.11
CA ARG A 51 4.12 -2.46 8.61
C ARG A 51 3.26 -1.54 9.47
N TRP A 52 1.99 -1.85 9.51
CA TRP A 52 1.05 -1.32 10.48
C TRP A 52 0.67 -2.45 11.41
N ASN A 53 1.18 -2.42 12.65
CA ASN A 53 1.15 -3.56 13.56
C ASN A 53 1.69 -4.83 12.87
N ASP A 54 0.83 -5.84 12.62
CA ASP A 54 1.19 -7.12 11.99
C ASP A 54 1.04 -7.12 10.44
N ILE A 55 0.53 -6.05 9.84
CA ILE A 55 0.27 -5.97 8.40
C ILE A 55 1.45 -5.34 7.69
N GLY A 56 2.20 -6.14 6.94
CA GLY A 56 3.33 -5.66 6.12
C GLY A 56 2.86 -5.04 4.81
N PHE A 57 3.53 -3.96 4.38
CA PHE A 57 3.36 -3.30 3.09
C PHE A 57 4.70 -2.73 2.60
N ALA A 58 4.74 -2.21 1.39
CA ALA A 58 5.95 -1.70 0.76
C ALA A 58 7.09 -2.75 0.70
N PRO A 59 6.92 -3.84 -0.09
CA PRO A 59 7.93 -4.89 -0.21
C PRO A 59 9.23 -4.40 -0.84
N LEU A 60 10.35 -5.02 -0.48
CA LEU A 60 11.62 -4.90 -1.20
C LEU A 60 11.45 -5.41 -2.64
N GLY A 61 12.15 -4.78 -3.58
CA GLY A 61 12.04 -5.05 -5.01
C GLY A 61 10.74 -4.54 -5.64
N GLY A 62 9.87 -3.89 -4.86
CA GLY A 62 8.59 -3.35 -5.31
C GLY A 62 8.60 -1.83 -5.47
N ILE A 63 7.64 -1.33 -6.25
CA ILE A 63 7.34 0.10 -6.36
C ILE A 63 6.01 0.41 -5.67
N GLN A 64 5.95 1.53 -4.97
CA GLN A 64 4.80 2.04 -4.25
C GLN A 64 4.48 3.46 -4.74
N ALA A 65 3.26 3.91 -4.50
CA ALA A 65 2.89 5.28 -4.79
C ALA A 65 2.20 5.95 -3.60
N ILE A 66 2.44 7.23 -3.46
CA ILE A 66 1.63 8.12 -2.63
C ILE A 66 1.12 9.28 -3.46
N THR A 67 -0.14 9.59 -3.30
CA THR A 67 -0.83 10.60 -4.09
C THR A 67 -1.75 11.46 -3.21
N GLY A 68 -2.23 12.52 -3.80
CA GLY A 68 -3.14 13.50 -3.19
C GLY A 68 -3.02 14.84 -3.92
N GLN A 69 -4.02 15.68 -3.79
CA GLN A 69 -3.98 17.03 -4.34
C GLN A 69 -2.87 17.88 -3.67
N ALA A 70 -2.49 18.99 -4.30
CA ALA A 70 -1.55 19.92 -3.70
C ALA A 70 -2.08 20.40 -2.33
N GLY A 71 -1.21 20.44 -1.32
CA GLY A 71 -1.57 20.83 0.05
C GLY A 71 -2.33 19.76 0.87
N ASN A 72 -2.52 18.55 0.36
CA ASN A 72 -3.21 17.45 1.06
C ASN A 72 -2.30 16.61 1.96
N GLY A 73 -1.10 17.06 2.26
CA GLY A 73 -0.26 16.44 3.28
C GLY A 73 0.60 15.26 2.81
N LYS A 74 0.83 15.07 1.49
CA LYS A 74 1.70 14.00 0.97
C LYS A 74 3.07 13.96 1.63
N THR A 75 3.79 15.07 1.60
CA THR A 75 5.14 15.19 2.19
C THR A 75 5.13 14.94 3.71
N MET A 76 4.02 15.28 4.39
CA MET A 76 3.82 14.96 5.81
C MET A 76 3.63 13.46 6.06
N ALA A 77 2.87 12.78 5.19
CA ALA A 77 2.71 11.33 5.28
C ALA A 77 4.02 10.60 5.00
N ILE A 78 4.82 11.08 4.04
CA ILE A 78 6.15 10.53 3.76
C ILE A 78 7.09 10.72 4.94
N ALA A 79 7.04 11.88 5.60
CA ALA A 79 7.83 12.09 6.80
C ALA A 79 7.53 11.04 7.89
N GLN A 80 6.26 10.60 8.00
CA GLN A 80 5.86 9.53 8.91
C GLN A 80 6.47 8.18 8.48
N PHE A 81 6.42 7.85 7.19
CA PHE A 81 7.02 6.61 6.67
C PHE A 81 8.53 6.60 6.90
N ILE A 82 9.22 7.69 6.57
CA ILE A 82 10.66 7.81 6.78
C ILE A 82 10.99 7.72 8.28
N ALA A 83 10.25 8.43 9.12
CA ALA A 83 10.48 8.39 10.56
C ALA A 83 10.29 6.98 11.12
N ALA A 84 9.25 6.26 10.71
CA ALA A 84 9.03 4.87 11.11
C ALA A 84 10.18 3.95 10.70
N ILE A 85 10.72 4.12 9.47
CA ILE A 85 11.86 3.34 8.97
C ILE A 85 13.12 3.62 9.82
N LEU A 86 13.32 4.86 10.23
CA LEU A 86 14.49 5.31 11.00
C LEU A 86 14.34 5.12 12.52
N GLY A 87 13.35 4.36 12.96
CA GLY A 87 13.13 3.99 14.36
C GLY A 87 12.27 4.98 15.15
N GLY A 88 11.58 5.91 14.48
CA GLY A 88 10.55 6.75 15.10
C GLY A 88 9.25 5.98 15.31
N GLU A 89 8.46 6.44 16.26
CA GLU A 89 7.13 5.88 16.53
C GLU A 89 6.04 6.78 15.94
N PHE A 90 5.10 6.17 15.23
CA PHE A 90 3.92 6.86 14.72
C PHE A 90 2.71 5.91 14.73
N GLY A 91 2.06 5.82 15.87
CA GLY A 91 0.94 4.90 16.07
C GLY A 91 1.30 3.45 15.78
N GLY A 92 0.53 2.79 14.89
CA GLY A 92 0.80 1.42 14.47
C GLY A 92 1.86 1.27 13.39
N LEU A 93 2.37 2.40 12.85
CA LEU A 93 3.33 2.42 11.75
C LEU A 93 4.75 2.15 12.27
N GLN A 94 5.44 1.18 11.71
CA GLN A 94 6.77 0.75 12.16
C GLN A 94 7.58 0.19 10.99
N TYR A 95 8.91 0.12 11.19
CA TYR A 95 9.79 -0.57 10.29
C TYR A 95 9.56 -2.09 10.34
N GLY A 96 9.41 -2.71 9.17
CA GLY A 96 8.98 -4.11 9.06
C GLY A 96 10.08 -5.16 9.13
N LEU A 97 11.35 -4.75 8.91
CA LEU A 97 12.46 -5.68 8.71
C LEU A 97 13.59 -5.56 9.75
N ALA A 98 13.34 -4.97 10.90
CA ALA A 98 14.39 -4.70 11.90
C ALA A 98 15.24 -5.92 12.28
N GLU A 99 14.65 -7.12 12.28
CA GLU A 99 15.36 -8.38 12.58
C GLU A 99 16.15 -8.93 11.38
N GLU A 100 15.67 -8.69 10.14
CA GLU A 100 16.25 -9.23 8.91
C GLU A 100 17.26 -8.29 8.25
N ILE A 101 16.98 -6.98 8.29
CA ILE A 101 17.83 -5.93 7.73
C ILE A 101 18.05 -4.88 8.81
N PRO A 102 19.08 -5.04 9.63
CA PRO A 102 19.44 -4.03 10.62
C PRO A 102 19.94 -2.76 9.92
N ASN A 103 19.74 -1.61 10.56
CA ASN A 103 20.23 -0.31 10.09
C ASN A 103 19.69 0.08 8.69
N PRO A 104 18.37 0.26 8.54
CA PRO A 104 17.81 0.68 7.26
C PRO A 104 18.34 2.05 6.86
N LYS A 105 18.54 2.23 5.53
CA LYS A 105 18.96 3.51 4.95
C LYS A 105 17.84 4.06 4.10
N VAL A 106 17.55 5.34 4.26
CA VAL A 106 16.55 6.07 3.50
C VAL A 106 17.20 7.10 2.60
N LEU A 107 16.82 7.08 1.34
CA LEU A 107 17.16 8.11 0.36
C LEU A 107 15.87 8.87 -0.02
N TYR A 108 15.87 10.17 0.21
CA TYR A 108 14.79 11.05 -0.23
C TYR A 108 15.28 11.96 -1.35
N ILE A 109 14.68 11.87 -2.50
CA ILE A 109 15.02 12.62 -3.71
C ILE A 109 13.90 13.60 -3.98
N ASP A 110 14.24 14.88 -3.92
CA ASP A 110 13.31 16.00 -4.12
C ASP A 110 13.59 16.69 -5.46
N THR A 111 12.58 16.74 -6.32
CA THR A 111 12.68 17.39 -7.63
C THR A 111 11.83 18.66 -7.73
N GLU A 112 10.99 18.94 -6.71
CA GLU A 112 9.97 19.99 -6.76
C GLU A 112 10.23 21.17 -5.81
N MET A 113 10.60 20.87 -4.55
CA MET A 113 10.57 21.89 -3.49
C MET A 113 11.76 22.84 -3.53
N GLU A 114 11.53 24.04 -2.99
CA GLU A 114 12.64 24.95 -2.67
C GLU A 114 13.46 24.39 -1.49
N GLU A 115 14.74 24.77 -1.44
CA GLU A 115 15.70 24.34 -0.44
C GLU A 115 15.15 24.45 1.00
N ALA A 116 14.51 25.57 1.33
CA ALA A 116 13.94 25.78 2.66
C ALA A 116 12.88 24.74 3.02
N ASN A 117 12.04 24.33 2.06
CA ASN A 117 11.00 23.33 2.26
C ASN A 117 11.57 21.91 2.38
N THR A 118 12.60 21.60 1.58
CA THR A 118 13.33 20.32 1.69
C THR A 118 14.07 20.21 3.02
N ILE A 119 14.69 21.31 3.48
CA ILE A 119 15.30 21.38 4.83
C ILE A 119 14.24 21.18 5.91
N ALA A 120 13.07 21.83 5.79
CA ALA A 120 11.97 21.67 6.74
C ALA A 120 11.48 20.20 6.77
N MET A 121 11.37 19.54 5.60
CA MET A 121 11.03 18.11 5.51
C MET A 121 12.07 17.24 6.22
N LYS A 122 13.35 17.42 5.95
CA LYS A 122 14.45 16.71 6.64
C LYS A 122 14.38 16.94 8.16
N ASN A 123 14.26 18.18 8.60
CA ASN A 123 14.24 18.53 10.03
C ASN A 123 13.01 17.93 10.75
N ARG A 124 11.88 17.84 10.07
CA ARG A 124 10.67 17.16 10.54
C ARG A 124 10.94 15.69 10.85
N VAL A 125 11.57 14.98 9.93
CA VAL A 125 11.96 13.57 10.13
C VAL A 125 12.92 13.43 11.31
N LEU A 126 13.95 14.29 11.40
CA LEU A 126 14.90 14.28 12.52
C LEU A 126 14.18 14.52 13.86
N THR A 127 13.23 15.44 13.90
CA THR A 127 12.42 15.71 15.10
C THR A 127 11.59 14.48 15.48
N MET A 128 10.91 13.86 14.53
CA MET A 128 10.08 12.66 14.75
C MET A 128 10.89 11.44 15.22
N THR A 129 12.17 11.40 14.92
CA THR A 129 13.10 10.33 15.31
C THR A 129 13.97 10.69 16.52
N ASN A 130 13.66 11.82 17.21
CA ASN A 130 14.45 12.34 18.33
C ASN A 130 15.93 12.56 17.99
N ARG A 131 16.24 12.90 16.74
CA ARG A 131 17.60 13.18 16.27
C ARG A 131 17.91 14.68 16.33
N ILE A 132 19.19 15.00 16.48
CA ILE A 132 19.65 16.39 16.55
C ILE A 132 19.55 17.04 15.17
N VAL A 133 18.81 18.13 15.08
CA VAL A 133 18.73 18.95 13.86
C VAL A 133 20.07 19.65 13.62
N GLY A 134 20.51 19.65 12.35
CA GLY A 134 21.82 20.23 11.97
C GLY A 134 22.96 19.20 11.96
N GLN A 135 22.74 17.98 12.43
CA GLN A 135 23.72 16.89 12.34
C GLN A 135 23.50 16.08 11.06
N LYS A 136 24.57 15.54 10.49
CA LYS A 136 24.53 14.60 9.37
C LYS A 136 24.33 13.17 9.87
N TYR A 137 23.53 12.40 9.14
CA TYR A 137 23.24 11.00 9.40
C TYR A 137 23.49 10.19 8.12
N ASP A 138 24.21 9.07 8.23
CA ASP A 138 24.54 8.23 7.07
C ASP A 138 23.39 7.32 6.63
N ASP A 139 22.40 7.14 7.50
CA ASP A 139 21.19 6.35 7.23
C ASP A 139 20.02 7.18 6.69
N PHE A 140 20.16 8.50 6.61
CA PHE A 140 19.16 9.38 6.01
C PHE A 140 19.81 10.42 5.10
N VAL A 141 19.66 10.20 3.80
CA VAL A 141 20.23 11.06 2.76
C VAL A 141 19.11 11.77 2.01
N VAL A 142 19.29 13.08 1.83
CA VAL A 142 18.36 13.92 1.05
C VAL A 142 19.12 14.49 -0.14
N VAL A 143 18.59 14.29 -1.34
CA VAL A 143 19.18 14.77 -2.61
C VAL A 143 18.18 15.73 -3.25
N MET A 144 18.63 16.96 -3.51
CA MET A 144 17.82 18.00 -4.13
C MET A 144 18.15 18.09 -5.62
N LEU A 145 17.20 17.77 -6.48
CA LEU A 145 17.35 17.77 -7.94
C LEU A 145 16.54 18.86 -8.65
N ARG A 146 15.87 19.74 -7.92
CA ARG A 146 15.11 20.84 -8.51
C ARG A 146 15.97 21.67 -9.48
N GLU A 147 17.19 22.00 -9.07
CA GLU A 147 18.13 22.81 -9.86
C GLU A 147 18.89 22.00 -10.93
N ALA A 148 18.62 20.69 -11.06
CA ALA A 148 19.15 19.88 -12.14
C ALA A 148 18.38 20.17 -13.43
N ILE A 149 18.84 21.22 -14.14
CA ILE A 149 18.19 21.75 -15.36
C ILE A 149 18.89 21.29 -16.63
N ASN A 150 18.25 21.56 -17.76
CA ASN A 150 18.74 21.20 -19.08
C ASN A 150 20.19 21.62 -19.33
N THR A 151 20.94 20.72 -19.95
CA THR A 151 22.21 21.02 -20.62
C THR A 151 21.98 21.04 -22.13
N LYS A 152 23.00 21.44 -22.92
CA LYS A 152 22.90 21.48 -24.41
C LYS A 152 22.46 20.13 -25.02
N ASN A 153 22.76 19.01 -24.35
CA ASN A 153 22.59 17.68 -24.90
C ASN A 153 21.68 16.76 -24.05
N THR A 154 21.09 17.26 -22.96
CA THR A 154 20.32 16.41 -22.03
C THR A 154 19.18 17.21 -21.42
N SER A 155 17.94 16.70 -21.53
CA SER A 155 16.78 17.31 -20.86
C SER A 155 16.89 17.21 -19.35
N SER A 156 16.20 18.09 -18.62
CA SER A 156 16.13 18.07 -17.16
C SER A 156 15.62 16.73 -16.65
N ALA A 157 14.59 16.17 -17.25
CA ALA A 157 14.01 14.89 -16.86
C ALA A 157 15.05 13.75 -16.96
N VAL A 158 15.76 13.65 -18.09
CA VAL A 158 16.81 12.63 -18.28
C VAL A 158 17.95 12.84 -17.30
N LEU A 159 18.36 14.08 -17.04
CA LEU A 159 19.42 14.39 -16.09
C LEU A 159 19.02 14.00 -14.67
N ARG A 160 17.82 14.39 -14.22
CA ARG A 160 17.29 14.04 -12.90
C ARG A 160 17.19 12.52 -12.73
N TRP A 161 16.72 11.79 -13.75
CA TRP A 161 16.68 10.34 -13.69
C TRP A 161 18.08 9.72 -13.56
N ARG A 162 19.07 10.17 -14.33
CA ARG A 162 20.46 9.70 -14.22
C ARG A 162 21.06 9.98 -12.84
N LEU A 163 20.79 11.17 -12.28
CA LEU A 163 21.23 11.53 -10.94
C LEU A 163 20.52 10.69 -9.87
N THR A 164 19.24 10.36 -10.06
CA THR A 164 18.51 9.42 -9.21
C THR A 164 19.19 8.06 -9.20
N LEU A 165 19.48 7.47 -10.36
CA LEU A 165 20.19 6.18 -10.44
C LEU A 165 21.57 6.23 -9.80
N LYS A 166 22.31 7.33 -9.99
CA LYS A 166 23.61 7.54 -9.36
C LYS A 166 23.48 7.58 -7.84
N ALA A 167 22.49 8.28 -7.30
CA ALA A 167 22.24 8.35 -5.86
C ALA A 167 21.86 6.96 -5.29
N LEU A 168 21.03 6.17 -5.99
CA LEU A 168 20.72 4.80 -5.59
C LEU A 168 22.00 3.93 -5.51
N TYR A 169 22.87 4.04 -6.50
CA TYR A 169 24.12 3.31 -6.54
C TYR A 169 25.10 3.72 -5.43
N GLU A 170 25.27 5.03 -5.20
CA GLU A 170 26.23 5.54 -4.22
C GLU A 170 25.79 5.31 -2.77
N PHE A 171 24.51 5.58 -2.47
CA PHE A 171 24.00 5.54 -1.10
C PHE A 171 23.45 4.18 -0.68
N LYS A 172 23.13 3.29 -1.64
CA LYS A 172 22.63 1.94 -1.39
C LYS A 172 21.51 1.92 -0.34
N PRO A 173 20.40 2.65 -0.56
CA PRO A 173 19.32 2.74 0.41
C PRO A 173 18.56 1.40 0.53
N THR A 174 17.88 1.20 1.65
CA THR A 174 16.85 0.16 1.80
C THR A 174 15.54 0.64 1.20
N VAL A 175 15.25 1.93 1.37
CA VAL A 175 14.04 2.58 0.86
C VAL A 175 14.40 3.90 0.19
N ALA A 176 13.87 4.13 -0.99
CA ALA A 176 14.03 5.40 -1.70
C ALA A 176 12.67 6.04 -2.00
N PHE A 177 12.60 7.36 -1.87
CA PHE A 177 11.44 8.18 -2.21
C PHE A 177 11.83 9.14 -3.33
N ILE A 178 11.00 9.21 -4.39
CA ILE A 178 11.12 10.19 -5.47
C ILE A 178 9.93 11.14 -5.34
N ASP A 179 10.18 12.33 -4.80
CA ASP A 179 9.18 13.38 -4.66
C ASP A 179 9.20 14.25 -5.92
N GLY A 180 8.14 14.11 -6.73
CA GLY A 180 8.00 14.68 -8.06
C GLY A 180 8.36 13.70 -9.18
N LEU A 181 7.72 12.50 -9.23
CA LEU A 181 7.98 11.55 -10.33
C LEU A 181 7.69 12.16 -11.73
N LEU A 182 6.81 13.13 -11.82
CA LEU A 182 6.53 13.83 -13.08
C LEU A 182 7.75 14.56 -13.64
N ASP A 183 8.65 15.02 -12.78
CA ASP A 183 9.83 15.80 -13.17
C ASP A 183 10.97 14.98 -13.79
N VAL A 184 10.84 13.65 -13.75
CA VAL A 184 11.76 12.72 -14.42
C VAL A 184 11.19 12.17 -15.73
N VAL A 185 10.11 12.76 -16.24
CA VAL A 185 9.45 12.45 -17.51
C VAL A 185 9.38 13.73 -18.35
N ASN A 186 9.73 13.68 -19.65
CA ASN A 186 9.65 14.87 -20.49
C ASN A 186 8.20 15.23 -20.87
N ASP A 187 7.38 14.21 -21.17
CA ASP A 187 5.96 14.37 -21.47
C ASP A 187 5.12 13.34 -20.70
N PHE A 188 4.51 13.79 -19.61
CA PHE A 188 3.62 12.98 -18.78
C PHE A 188 2.27 12.63 -19.44
N ASN A 189 1.98 13.20 -20.63
CA ASN A 189 0.83 12.82 -21.45
C ASN A 189 1.21 11.79 -22.53
N SER A 190 2.50 11.53 -22.73
CA SER A 190 2.98 10.46 -23.60
C SER A 190 2.83 9.09 -22.91
N ASN A 191 1.99 8.23 -23.47
CA ASN A 191 1.84 6.86 -22.97
C ASN A 191 3.18 6.09 -22.94
N THR A 192 4.00 6.29 -23.97
CA THR A 192 5.29 5.59 -24.12
C THR A 192 6.27 6.04 -23.04
N GLU A 193 6.44 7.35 -22.83
CA GLU A 193 7.35 7.86 -21.80
C GLU A 193 6.88 7.49 -20.39
N CYS A 194 5.58 7.56 -20.13
CA CYS A 194 4.99 7.13 -18.86
C CYS A 194 5.23 5.65 -18.59
N GLN A 195 5.08 4.81 -19.60
CA GLN A 195 5.34 3.38 -19.48
C GLN A 195 6.82 3.11 -19.23
N GLU A 196 7.69 3.79 -19.96
CA GLU A 196 9.14 3.64 -19.85
C GLU A 196 9.65 4.00 -18.46
N ILE A 197 9.24 5.15 -17.89
CA ILE A 197 9.71 5.55 -16.57
C ILE A 197 9.23 4.59 -15.47
N ILE A 198 8.02 4.07 -15.57
CA ILE A 198 7.52 3.09 -14.60
C ILE A 198 8.31 1.78 -14.68
N TYR A 199 8.63 1.30 -15.88
CA TYR A 199 9.49 0.12 -16.05
C TYR A 199 10.89 0.38 -15.52
N LYS A 200 11.47 1.55 -15.74
CA LYS A 200 12.74 1.97 -15.16
C LYS A 200 12.70 1.97 -13.62
N CYS A 201 11.61 2.46 -13.02
CA CYS A 201 11.41 2.40 -11.58
C CYS A 201 11.33 0.94 -11.07
N MET A 202 10.59 0.07 -11.77
CA MET A 202 10.50 -1.35 -11.43
C MET A 202 11.85 -2.05 -11.53
N GLN A 203 12.60 -1.79 -12.62
CA GLN A 203 13.95 -2.34 -12.80
C GLN A 203 14.89 -1.86 -11.69
N ALA A 204 14.87 -0.57 -11.35
CA ALA A 204 15.68 -0.02 -10.28
C ALA A 204 15.33 -0.65 -8.92
N ALA A 205 14.05 -0.76 -8.59
CA ALA A 205 13.60 -1.39 -7.35
C ALA A 205 14.07 -2.85 -7.24
N THR A 206 13.93 -3.63 -8.32
CA THR A 206 14.36 -5.03 -8.37
C THR A 206 15.89 -5.15 -8.34
N HIS A 207 16.60 -4.37 -9.18
CA HIS A 207 18.06 -4.46 -9.31
C HIS A 207 18.78 -4.09 -8.02
N TYR A 208 18.33 -3.04 -7.33
CA TYR A 208 18.92 -2.61 -6.06
C TYR A 208 18.30 -3.31 -4.84
N GLY A 209 17.26 -4.12 -5.02
CA GLY A 209 16.56 -4.81 -3.93
C GLY A 209 15.89 -3.86 -2.93
N ILE A 210 15.40 -2.71 -3.39
CA ILE A 210 14.85 -1.63 -2.56
C ILE A 210 13.33 -1.53 -2.65
N SER A 211 12.72 -0.91 -1.64
CA SER A 211 11.35 -0.40 -1.74
C SER A 211 11.40 1.01 -2.32
N LEU A 212 10.85 1.21 -3.52
CA LEU A 212 10.89 2.50 -4.23
C LEU A 212 9.53 3.17 -4.21
N TRP A 213 9.45 4.35 -3.61
CA TRP A 213 8.24 5.16 -3.50
C TRP A 213 8.21 6.28 -4.53
N CYS A 214 7.09 6.37 -5.25
CA CYS A 214 6.83 7.38 -6.26
C CYS A 214 5.74 8.35 -5.76
N LEU A 215 6.07 9.64 -5.68
CA LEU A 215 5.08 10.67 -5.36
C LEU A 215 4.51 11.25 -6.64
N VAL A 216 3.19 11.25 -6.70
CA VAL A 216 2.43 11.75 -7.86
C VAL A 216 1.26 12.60 -7.39
N HIS A 217 0.96 13.66 -8.12
CA HIS A 217 -0.23 14.46 -7.87
C HIS A 217 -1.51 13.77 -8.34
N GLN A 218 -2.65 14.12 -7.74
CA GLN A 218 -3.97 13.79 -8.24
C GLN A 218 -4.50 14.89 -9.16
N ASN A 219 -5.38 14.50 -10.09
CA ASN A 219 -6.16 15.47 -10.83
C ASN A 219 -7.07 16.27 -9.89
N PRO A 220 -7.19 17.58 -10.07
CA PRO A 220 -8.14 18.38 -9.30
C PRO A 220 -9.57 17.83 -9.47
N GLY A 221 -10.25 17.56 -8.33
CA GLY A 221 -11.65 17.11 -8.31
C GLY A 221 -11.89 15.65 -8.70
N ALA A 222 -10.86 14.83 -8.87
CA ALA A 222 -10.99 13.40 -9.15
C ALA A 222 -10.14 12.56 -8.19
N ASP A 223 -10.65 11.40 -7.78
CA ASP A 223 -9.89 10.41 -7.01
C ASP A 223 -8.93 9.56 -7.88
N LYS A 224 -8.57 10.11 -9.06
CA LYS A 224 -7.66 9.46 -10.03
C LYS A 224 -6.32 10.15 -10.06
N LEU A 225 -5.27 9.37 -10.20
CA LEU A 225 -3.91 9.85 -10.42
C LEU A 225 -3.81 10.66 -11.73
N VAL A 226 -2.89 11.63 -11.79
CA VAL A 226 -2.74 12.53 -12.94
C VAL A 226 -2.29 11.78 -14.19
N GLY A 227 -3.06 11.95 -15.27
CA GLY A 227 -2.66 11.61 -16.64
C GLY A 227 -2.44 10.11 -16.89
N HIS A 228 -1.73 9.83 -17.96
CA HIS A 228 -1.36 8.46 -18.34
C HIS A 228 -0.41 7.82 -17.32
N LEU A 229 0.51 8.59 -16.74
CA LEU A 229 1.43 8.11 -15.71
C LEU A 229 0.67 7.54 -14.51
N GLY A 230 -0.38 8.23 -14.04
CA GLY A 230 -1.21 7.76 -12.94
C GLY A 230 -1.88 6.43 -13.22
N SER A 231 -2.53 6.31 -14.39
CA SER A 231 -3.21 5.07 -14.78
C SER A 231 -2.26 3.88 -14.90
N MET A 232 -1.03 4.12 -15.34
CA MET A 232 0.00 3.09 -15.43
C MET A 232 0.53 2.69 -14.06
N LEU A 233 0.77 3.66 -13.16
CA LEU A 233 1.18 3.40 -11.79
C LEU A 233 0.14 2.53 -11.07
N GLU A 234 -1.16 2.87 -11.17
CA GLU A 234 -2.23 2.09 -10.55
C GLU A 234 -2.17 0.60 -10.92
N ARG A 235 -1.73 0.27 -12.12
CA ARG A 235 -1.63 -1.11 -12.60
C ARG A 235 -0.37 -1.83 -12.09
N LYS A 236 0.74 -1.12 -11.91
CA LYS A 236 2.08 -1.72 -11.71
C LYS A 236 2.56 -1.70 -10.25
N VAL A 237 2.18 -0.67 -9.48
CA VAL A 237 2.61 -0.55 -8.08
C VAL A 237 1.97 -1.60 -7.17
N THR A 238 2.65 -1.89 -6.08
CA THR A 238 2.19 -2.83 -5.06
C THR A 238 1.17 -2.16 -4.15
N ASP A 239 1.50 -0.99 -3.64
CA ASP A 239 0.68 -0.24 -2.70
C ASP A 239 0.46 1.19 -3.20
N ILE A 240 -0.75 1.74 -3.00
CA ILE A 240 -1.07 3.14 -3.28
C ILE A 240 -1.71 3.75 -2.05
N PHE A 241 -1.12 4.82 -1.56
CA PHE A 241 -1.67 5.63 -0.48
C PHE A 241 -2.19 6.97 -1.02
N VAL A 242 -3.32 7.38 -0.52
CA VAL A 242 -3.96 8.66 -0.85
C VAL A 242 -4.00 9.53 0.40
N THR A 243 -3.56 10.77 0.27
CA THR A 243 -3.68 11.76 1.34
C THR A 243 -4.79 12.75 1.02
N LYS A 244 -5.61 13.06 2.01
CA LYS A 244 -6.73 13.99 1.89
C LYS A 244 -6.76 14.94 3.08
N LYS A 245 -6.88 16.24 2.79
CA LYS A 245 -7.08 17.24 3.84
C LYS A 245 -8.55 17.30 4.23
N GLU A 246 -8.81 17.24 5.50
CA GLU A 246 -10.13 17.38 6.09
C GLU A 246 -10.13 18.61 7.02
N LYS A 247 -11.28 19.25 7.15
CA LYS A 247 -11.47 20.34 8.13
C LYS A 247 -12.54 19.90 9.11
N ASN A 248 -12.29 20.14 10.37
CA ASN A 248 -13.32 20.00 11.39
C ASN A 248 -14.31 21.17 11.23
N ASP A 249 -15.58 20.87 10.98
CA ASP A 249 -16.62 21.88 10.74
C ASP A 249 -16.89 22.76 11.96
N ILE A 250 -16.55 22.30 13.17
CA ILE A 250 -16.80 23.01 14.43
C ILE A 250 -15.60 23.87 14.82
N THR A 251 -14.37 23.30 14.79
CA THR A 251 -13.16 24.00 15.25
C THR A 251 -12.42 24.70 14.12
N GLY A 252 -12.70 24.36 12.86
CA GLY A 252 -11.97 24.85 11.69
C GLY A 252 -10.56 24.28 11.56
N GLU A 253 -10.12 23.42 12.48
CA GLU A 253 -8.80 22.80 12.44
C GLU A 253 -8.66 21.85 11.26
N ALA A 254 -7.50 21.88 10.61
CA ALA A 254 -7.18 21.00 9.52
C ALA A 254 -6.57 19.71 10.05
N SER A 255 -7.10 18.59 9.59
CA SER A 255 -6.48 17.26 9.72
C SER A 255 -6.21 16.66 8.36
N PHE A 256 -5.43 15.60 8.33
CA PHE A 256 -5.07 14.89 7.11
C PHE A 256 -5.35 13.41 7.30
N LYS A 257 -6.05 12.83 6.35
CA LYS A 257 -6.35 11.40 6.33
C LYS A 257 -5.41 10.72 5.34
N VAL A 258 -4.86 9.57 5.72
CA VAL A 258 -4.12 8.67 4.83
C VAL A 258 -4.95 7.41 4.67
N HIS A 259 -5.22 7.04 3.43
CA HIS A 259 -6.01 5.89 3.02
C HIS A 259 -5.20 5.03 2.05
N GLN A 260 -5.16 3.72 2.27
CA GLN A 260 -4.57 2.78 1.31
C GLN A 260 -5.59 2.44 0.23
N MET A 261 -5.48 3.09 -0.93
CA MET A 261 -6.38 2.89 -2.08
C MET A 261 -6.16 1.53 -2.75
N LYS A 262 -4.95 0.99 -2.69
CA LYS A 262 -4.57 -0.29 -3.27
C LYS A 262 -3.54 -0.99 -2.41
N ALA A 263 -3.73 -2.29 -2.20
CA ALA A 263 -2.73 -3.21 -1.69
C ALA A 263 -2.73 -4.49 -2.54
N ARG A 264 -1.56 -5.11 -2.71
CA ARG A 264 -1.48 -6.50 -3.21
C ARG A 264 -1.54 -7.52 -2.08
N GLY A 265 -1.32 -7.10 -0.86
CA GLY A 265 -1.44 -7.88 0.36
C GLY A 265 -2.71 -7.56 1.13
N ARG A 266 -2.60 -7.56 2.46
CA ARG A 266 -3.66 -7.12 3.38
C ARG A 266 -3.68 -5.58 3.43
N ASP A 267 -4.87 -5.01 3.49
CA ASP A 267 -5.04 -3.57 3.65
C ASP A 267 -4.64 -3.14 5.07
N VAL A 268 -3.94 -1.99 5.15
CA VAL A 268 -3.72 -1.33 6.43
C VAL A 268 -4.90 -0.39 6.74
N PRO A 269 -5.23 -0.17 8.01
CA PRO A 269 -6.29 0.75 8.38
C PRO A 269 -5.95 2.19 7.98
N ASP A 270 -6.98 2.98 7.70
CA ASP A 270 -6.84 4.43 7.54
C ASP A 270 -6.36 5.06 8.84
N TRP A 271 -5.56 6.12 8.72
CA TRP A 271 -5.21 6.92 9.89
C TRP A 271 -5.31 8.41 9.59
N GLN A 272 -5.41 9.19 10.65
CA GLN A 272 -5.47 10.63 10.57
C GLN A 272 -4.34 11.26 11.39
N PHE A 273 -3.89 12.43 10.94
CA PHE A 273 -2.93 13.22 11.66
C PHE A 273 -3.23 14.72 11.53
N ARG A 274 -2.73 15.49 12.47
CA ARG A 274 -2.67 16.96 12.40
C ARG A 274 -1.22 17.43 12.36
N ILE A 275 -1.00 18.68 12.03
CA ILE A 275 0.33 19.27 12.02
C ILE A 275 0.49 20.11 13.26
N MET A 276 1.40 19.72 14.14
CA MET A 276 1.77 20.47 15.33
C MET A 276 2.84 21.50 14.95
N PRO A 277 2.71 22.77 15.38
CA PRO A 277 3.70 23.81 15.11
C PRO A 277 4.94 23.61 16.00
N VAL A 278 5.89 22.82 15.52
CA VAL A 278 7.15 22.57 16.20
C VAL A 278 8.27 23.22 15.41
N ALA A 279 9.06 24.07 16.08
CA ALA A 279 10.31 24.66 15.56
C ALA A 279 10.24 25.27 14.15
N GLY A 280 9.05 25.68 13.70
CA GLY A 280 8.83 26.36 12.42
C GLY A 280 8.63 25.45 11.20
N TRP A 281 8.86 24.12 11.30
CA TRP A 281 8.64 23.19 10.18
C TRP A 281 7.41 22.29 10.30
N GLY A 282 6.72 22.32 11.44
CA GLY A 282 5.55 21.48 11.70
C GLY A 282 5.86 19.99 11.72
N VAL A 283 5.29 19.27 12.68
CA VAL A 283 5.48 17.81 12.82
C VAL A 283 4.10 17.15 12.81
N PRO A 284 3.90 16.08 12.03
CA PRO A 284 2.66 15.33 12.06
C PRO A 284 2.52 14.63 13.42
N GLU A 285 1.35 14.78 14.02
CA GLU A 285 0.92 14.07 15.22
C GLU A 285 -0.29 13.21 14.83
N GLN A 286 -0.22 11.92 15.13
CA GLN A 286 -1.35 11.04 14.87
C GLN A 286 -2.53 11.45 15.74
N LEU A 287 -3.66 11.63 15.09
CA LEU A 287 -4.91 11.74 15.82
C LEU A 287 -5.33 10.32 16.22
N THR A 288 -5.44 10.10 17.52
CA THR A 288 -6.20 8.96 18.00
C THR A 288 -7.62 9.20 17.50
N VAL A 289 -8.04 8.50 16.48
CA VAL A 289 -9.45 8.45 16.12
C VAL A 289 -10.11 7.92 17.39
N GLN A 290 -10.70 8.82 18.18
CA GLN A 290 -11.63 8.40 19.22
C GLN A 290 -12.66 7.60 18.42
N PRO A 291 -12.84 6.29 18.66
CA PRO A 291 -13.92 5.58 18.01
C PRO A 291 -15.15 6.45 18.22
N LYS A 292 -15.83 6.80 17.14
CA LYS A 292 -17.14 7.45 17.29
C LYS A 292 -17.84 6.60 18.33
N LYS A 293 -18.58 7.22 19.23
CA LYS A 293 -19.20 6.57 20.40
C LYS A 293 -19.89 5.22 20.07
N ASN A 294 -20.07 4.94 18.76
CA ASN A 294 -20.66 3.76 18.17
C ASN A 294 -19.62 2.78 17.55
N ASP A 295 -18.33 3.12 17.48
CA ASP A 295 -17.28 2.25 16.89
C ASP A 295 -16.43 1.59 18.01
N ASP A 296 -16.88 1.66 19.26
CA ASP A 296 -16.23 0.98 20.37
C ASP A 296 -16.32 -0.54 20.16
N PRO A 297 -15.18 -1.27 20.07
CA PRO A 297 -15.17 -2.69 19.80
C PRO A 297 -16.03 -3.50 20.78
N GLU A 298 -16.05 -3.15 22.05
CA GLU A 298 -16.85 -3.85 23.06
C GLU A 298 -18.35 -3.62 22.83
N THR A 299 -18.73 -2.44 22.41
CA THR A 299 -20.12 -2.12 22.02
C THR A 299 -20.53 -2.93 20.79
N ILE A 300 -19.65 -3.03 19.76
CA ILE A 300 -19.91 -3.81 18.56
C ILE A 300 -19.98 -5.30 18.87
N LYS A 301 -19.10 -5.80 19.75
CA LYS A 301 -19.15 -7.17 20.24
C LYS A 301 -20.48 -7.45 20.96
N ALA A 302 -20.90 -6.55 21.84
CA ALA A 302 -22.18 -6.67 22.55
C ALA A 302 -23.40 -6.68 21.60
N TRP A 303 -23.37 -5.86 20.54
CA TRP A 303 -24.45 -5.90 19.52
C TRP A 303 -24.48 -7.20 18.74
N LEU A 304 -23.33 -7.74 18.37
CA LEU A 304 -23.23 -9.04 17.71
C LEU A 304 -23.75 -10.16 18.64
N GLU A 305 -23.37 -10.12 19.91
CA GLU A 305 -23.80 -11.08 20.92
C GLU A 305 -25.32 -11.03 21.13
N GLN A 306 -25.88 -9.83 21.30
CA GLN A 306 -27.33 -9.63 21.48
C GLN A 306 -28.13 -9.92 20.21
N GLY A 307 -27.56 -9.63 19.05
CA GLY A 307 -28.20 -9.77 17.74
C GLY A 307 -27.94 -11.11 17.05
N ARG A 308 -27.18 -12.01 17.66
CA ARG A 308 -26.78 -13.28 17.04
C ARG A 308 -27.96 -14.16 16.62
N TYR A 309 -29.06 -14.10 17.34
CA TYR A 309 -30.29 -14.82 17.03
C TYR A 309 -31.23 -14.07 16.10
N ASP A 310 -30.93 -12.80 15.75
CA ASP A 310 -31.77 -11.98 14.86
C ASP A 310 -31.62 -12.39 13.38
N ILE A 311 -30.56 -13.15 13.06
CA ILE A 311 -30.25 -13.59 11.71
C ILE A 311 -29.78 -15.05 11.69
N GLU A 312 -29.92 -15.69 10.54
CA GLU A 312 -29.34 -17.03 10.32
C GLU A 312 -27.86 -16.97 10.01
N TRP A 313 -27.06 -17.77 10.67
CA TRP A 313 -25.63 -17.96 10.41
C TRP A 313 -25.38 -19.26 9.61
N PRO A 314 -24.39 -19.31 8.71
CA PRO A 314 -23.50 -18.24 8.25
C PRO A 314 -24.22 -17.13 7.48
N ALA A 315 -23.88 -15.88 7.77
CA ALA A 315 -24.59 -14.70 7.32
C ALA A 315 -23.82 -13.89 6.24
N THR A 316 -24.56 -13.22 5.34
CA THR A 316 -23.95 -12.25 4.42
C THR A 316 -23.64 -10.95 5.15
N LYS A 317 -22.74 -10.12 4.55
CA LYS A 317 -22.39 -8.80 5.08
C LYS A 317 -23.63 -7.92 5.36
N GLU A 318 -24.62 -7.96 4.48
CA GLU A 318 -25.85 -7.18 4.60
C GLU A 318 -26.72 -7.63 5.79
N LYS A 319 -26.81 -8.94 6.02
CA LYS A 319 -27.52 -9.48 7.19
C LYS A 319 -26.85 -9.06 8.49
N ILE A 320 -25.52 -9.12 8.57
CA ILE A 320 -24.76 -8.68 9.75
C ILE A 320 -24.94 -7.17 9.99
N LYS A 321 -24.91 -6.36 8.94
CA LYS A 321 -25.19 -4.92 9.05
C LYS A 321 -26.59 -4.63 9.59
N SER A 322 -27.57 -5.52 9.37
CA SER A 322 -28.89 -5.36 9.97
C SER A 322 -28.87 -5.48 11.49
N ILE A 323 -27.95 -6.22 12.08
CA ILE A 323 -27.75 -6.25 13.54
C ILE A 323 -27.32 -4.87 14.02
N PHE A 324 -26.30 -4.27 13.39
CA PHE A 324 -25.81 -2.92 13.75
C PHE A 324 -26.91 -1.87 13.61
N LYS A 325 -27.71 -1.96 12.54
CA LYS A 325 -28.88 -1.09 12.36
C LYS A 325 -29.90 -1.24 13.48
N ASN A 326 -30.27 -2.47 13.82
CA ASN A 326 -31.35 -2.77 14.76
C ASN A 326 -30.94 -2.57 16.22
N ARG A 327 -29.71 -2.93 16.57
CA ARG A 327 -29.20 -2.87 17.93
C ARG A 327 -28.47 -1.57 18.23
N GLY A 328 -27.73 -1.03 17.28
CA GLY A 328 -26.96 0.22 17.43
C GLY A 328 -27.72 1.48 17.00
N GLY A 329 -28.91 1.36 16.40
CA GLY A 329 -29.65 2.50 15.83
C GLY A 329 -28.93 3.12 14.61
N GLN A 330 -28.01 2.38 13.99
CA GLN A 330 -27.20 2.84 12.87
C GLN A 330 -28.04 2.91 11.59
N THR A 331 -28.65 4.05 11.35
CA THR A 331 -29.47 4.27 10.15
C THR A 331 -28.63 4.62 8.93
N HIS A 332 -27.41 5.10 9.10
CA HIS A 332 -26.53 5.53 8.01
C HIS A 332 -25.67 4.38 7.48
N LYS A 333 -25.72 4.15 6.17
CA LYS A 333 -25.00 3.05 5.51
C LYS A 333 -23.47 3.07 5.73
N PRO A 334 -22.78 4.21 5.66
CA PRO A 334 -21.36 4.29 5.98
C PRO A 334 -21.01 3.85 7.42
N SER A 335 -21.81 4.24 8.41
CA SER A 335 -21.58 3.83 9.80
C SER A 335 -21.70 2.31 10.00
N GLN A 336 -22.63 1.65 9.29
CA GLN A 336 -22.76 0.19 9.31
C GLN A 336 -21.56 -0.50 8.63
N ASP A 337 -20.93 0.16 7.65
CA ASP A 337 -19.69 -0.33 7.02
C ASP A 337 -18.50 -0.20 7.95
N ASP A 338 -18.43 0.89 8.72
CA ASP A 338 -17.40 1.10 9.75
C ASP A 338 -17.52 0.05 10.86
N ASP A 339 -18.72 -0.19 11.40
CA ASP A 339 -19.00 -1.22 12.41
C ASP A 339 -18.61 -2.63 11.90
N MET A 340 -18.94 -2.93 10.64
CA MET A 340 -18.55 -4.18 10.00
C MET A 340 -17.03 -4.33 9.88
N THR A 341 -16.34 -3.23 9.59
CA THR A 341 -14.88 -3.20 9.50
C THR A 341 -14.23 -3.45 10.86
N VAL A 342 -14.76 -2.84 11.92
CA VAL A 342 -14.30 -3.11 13.30
C VAL A 342 -14.52 -4.56 13.67
N ALA A 343 -15.71 -5.12 13.38
CA ALA A 343 -16.03 -6.51 13.67
C ALA A 343 -15.08 -7.52 12.99
N LEU A 344 -14.69 -7.24 11.75
CA LEU A 344 -13.70 -8.05 11.01
C LEU A 344 -12.28 -7.89 11.56
N ASN A 345 -11.84 -6.65 11.78
CA ASN A 345 -10.48 -6.36 12.26
C ASN A 345 -10.23 -6.92 13.66
N ARG A 346 -11.23 -6.89 14.52
CA ARG A 346 -11.20 -7.48 15.87
C ARG A 346 -11.46 -8.98 15.88
N ARG A 347 -11.74 -9.56 14.71
CA ARG A 347 -12.07 -10.97 14.54
C ARG A 347 -13.29 -11.42 15.35
N PHE A 348 -14.22 -10.54 15.63
CA PHE A 348 -15.53 -10.93 16.20
C PHE A 348 -16.32 -11.80 15.23
N ILE A 349 -16.16 -11.54 13.93
CA ILE A 349 -16.66 -12.36 12.85
C ILE A 349 -15.49 -12.78 11.94
N ILE A 350 -15.56 -13.98 11.41
CA ILE A 350 -14.59 -14.52 10.46
C ILE A 350 -15.31 -15.04 9.22
N GLU A 351 -14.59 -15.15 8.11
CA GLU A 351 -15.15 -15.81 6.92
C GLU A 351 -15.49 -17.27 7.24
N GLN A 352 -16.62 -17.73 6.71
CA GLN A 352 -17.00 -19.13 6.80
C GLN A 352 -15.89 -20.01 6.21
N PRO A 353 -15.39 -21.02 6.94
CA PRO A 353 -14.37 -21.94 6.47
C PRO A 353 -14.75 -22.58 5.13
N ALA A 354 -13.76 -22.81 4.27
CA ALA A 354 -14.00 -23.27 2.89
C ALA A 354 -14.65 -24.66 2.84
N ASP A 355 -14.31 -25.53 3.77
CA ASP A 355 -14.83 -26.88 3.92
C ASP A 355 -16.30 -26.94 4.38
N THR A 356 -16.79 -25.88 5.02
CA THR A 356 -18.18 -25.77 5.49
C THR A 356 -19.09 -25.03 4.49
N ARG A 357 -18.57 -24.55 3.36
CA ARG A 357 -19.35 -23.81 2.36
C ARG A 357 -20.23 -24.73 1.53
N THR A 358 -21.47 -24.31 1.31
CA THR A 358 -22.40 -25.04 0.41
C THR A 358 -21.91 -25.00 -1.03
N LYS A 359 -21.94 -26.13 -1.73
CA LYS A 359 -21.59 -26.21 -3.15
C LYS A 359 -22.40 -25.22 -3.99
N GLY A 360 -21.73 -24.34 -4.72
CA GLY A 360 -22.37 -23.29 -5.52
C GLY A 360 -22.69 -21.99 -4.76
N GLN A 361 -22.18 -21.80 -3.54
CA GLN A 361 -22.33 -20.56 -2.79
C GLN A 361 -21.75 -19.37 -3.57
N LYS A 362 -22.59 -18.41 -3.92
CA LYS A 362 -22.25 -17.27 -4.78
C LYS A 362 -21.59 -16.11 -4.04
N TYR A 363 -21.87 -15.98 -2.73
CA TYR A 363 -21.41 -14.85 -1.92
C TYR A 363 -20.58 -15.34 -0.73
N ILE A 364 -19.62 -14.50 -0.32
CA ILE A 364 -18.90 -14.71 0.94
C ILE A 364 -19.88 -14.59 2.10
N LYS A 365 -19.85 -15.55 3.01
CA LYS A 365 -20.58 -15.53 4.26
C LYS A 365 -19.61 -15.53 5.43
N TYR A 366 -20.09 -15.12 6.58
CA TYR A 366 -19.32 -14.96 7.80
C TYR A 366 -19.98 -15.74 8.92
N ILE A 367 -19.18 -16.16 9.90
CA ILE A 367 -19.62 -16.77 11.16
C ILE A 367 -19.11 -15.93 12.33
N LEU A 368 -19.75 -16.03 13.48
CA LEU A 368 -19.19 -15.54 14.74
C LEU A 368 -17.89 -16.31 15.03
N ASN A 369 -16.87 -15.61 15.51
CA ASN A 369 -15.61 -16.28 15.86
C ASN A 369 -15.77 -17.09 17.15
N PRO A 370 -15.60 -18.43 17.12
CA PRO A 370 -15.77 -19.26 18.32
C PRO A 370 -14.83 -18.89 19.48
N ALA A 371 -13.67 -18.31 19.18
CA ALA A 371 -12.73 -17.84 20.20
C ALA A 371 -13.24 -16.62 20.98
N GLU A 372 -14.09 -15.79 20.36
CA GLU A 372 -14.66 -14.59 20.96
C GLU A 372 -16.07 -14.83 21.54
N PHE A 373 -16.77 -15.87 21.06
CA PHE A 373 -18.11 -16.28 21.47
C PHE A 373 -18.14 -17.79 21.76
N PRO A 374 -17.50 -18.24 22.86
CA PRO A 374 -17.26 -19.68 23.11
C PRO A 374 -18.52 -20.50 23.40
N ASP A 375 -19.61 -19.86 23.78
CA ASP A 375 -20.83 -20.57 24.24
C ASP A 375 -21.82 -20.86 23.10
N ASP A 376 -21.49 -20.55 21.85
CA ASP A 376 -22.36 -20.80 20.70
C ASP A 376 -21.60 -21.18 19.44
N HIS A 377 -21.69 -22.45 19.11
CA HIS A 377 -21.52 -22.91 17.74
C HIS A 377 -22.81 -22.70 16.95
N PRO A 378 -22.95 -21.69 16.07
CA PRO A 378 -24.08 -21.59 15.16
C PRO A 378 -23.96 -22.55 13.97
N LEU A 379 -23.06 -23.51 14.01
CA LEU A 379 -23.04 -24.67 13.14
C LEU A 379 -23.98 -25.66 13.84
N GLY A 380 -25.27 -25.66 13.42
CA GLY A 380 -26.20 -26.68 13.87
C GLY A 380 -25.54 -28.03 13.70
N GLU A 381 -25.34 -28.74 14.82
CA GLU A 381 -25.13 -30.18 14.76
C GLU A 381 -26.27 -30.74 13.91
N PRO A 382 -26.01 -31.62 12.96
CA PRO A 382 -27.09 -32.36 12.34
C PRO A 382 -27.83 -33.07 13.47
N SER A 383 -29.08 -32.71 13.70
CA SER A 383 -29.92 -33.40 14.64
C SER A 383 -29.99 -34.87 14.26
N ASP A 384 -29.31 -35.72 15.00
CA ASP A 384 -29.44 -37.17 14.96
C ASP A 384 -30.79 -37.61 15.55
N GLU A 385 -31.86 -36.94 15.24
CA GLU A 385 -33.21 -37.44 15.45
C GLU A 385 -33.79 -37.82 14.10
N VAL A 386 -33.55 -39.09 13.73
CA VAL A 386 -34.36 -39.80 12.78
C VAL A 386 -35.66 -40.18 13.52
N PRO A 387 -36.82 -39.66 13.13
CA PRO A 387 -38.08 -40.22 13.69
C PRO A 387 -38.31 -41.57 13.07
N PHE A 388 -38.56 -42.55 13.93
CA PHE A 388 -39.09 -43.85 13.58
C PHE A 388 -40.39 -43.76 12.78
#